data_7efb2883f9067da71db01865ac83875e
#
_entry.id   7efb2883f9067da71db01865ac83875e
#
_cell.length_a   1.000
_cell.length_b   1.000
_cell.length_c   1.000
_cell.angle_alpha   90.00
_cell.angle_beta   90.00
_cell.angle_gamma   90.00
#
_symmetry.space_group_name_H-M   'P 1'
#
loop_
_entity.id
_entity.type
_entity.pdbx_description
1 polymer ?
#
loop_
_entity_poly.entity_id
_entity_poly.type
_entity_poly.pdbx_seq_one_letter_code
_entity_poly.pdbx_strand_id
1 'polypeptide(L)'
;FLHTPQALQEMSATFDALNKYFTICGMPIASSQYWNMVYGNTPEEVLRDKEGLQTMRTLGRNMAFLMKSIQLGKAQYGLPQLETPIVTSFHHE
;
A
#
# COMPACT_ATOMS: atom_id res chain seq x y z
N PHE A 1 7.57 3.14 -22.43
CA PHE A 1 6.23 3.53 -22.00
C PHE A 1 6.24 4.17 -20.61
N LEU A 2 6.71 3.47 -19.57
CA LEU A 2 6.84 4.05 -18.22
C LEU A 2 8.17 4.76 -18.01
N HIS A 3 8.86 5.12 -19.10
CA HIS A 3 10.17 5.75 -19.02
C HIS A 3 10.08 7.29 -18.97
N THR A 4 8.92 7.86 -19.28
CA THR A 4 8.76 9.30 -19.26
C THR A 4 8.52 9.79 -17.84
N PRO A 5 9.08 10.93 -17.46
CA PRO A 5 8.78 11.52 -16.16
C PRO A 5 7.29 11.77 -15.95
N GLN A 6 6.57 12.10 -17.00
CA GLN A 6 5.13 12.33 -16.93
C GLN A 6 4.38 11.06 -16.57
N ALA A 7 4.73 9.93 -17.19
CA ALA A 7 4.08 8.64 -16.90
C ALA A 7 4.33 8.23 -15.45
N LEU A 8 5.55 8.39 -14.96
CA LEU A 8 5.88 8.11 -13.56
C LEU A 8 5.09 9.01 -12.60
N GLN A 9 4.95 10.28 -12.94
CA GLN A 9 4.22 11.24 -12.13
C GLN A 9 2.74 10.89 -12.07
N GLU A 10 2.15 10.51 -13.18
CA GLU A 10 0.74 10.09 -13.24
C GLU A 10 0.50 8.81 -12.44
N MET A 11 1.41 7.86 -12.51
CA MET A 11 1.32 6.63 -11.72
C MET A 11 1.42 6.91 -10.24
N SER A 12 2.34 7.76 -9.83
CA SER A 12 2.49 8.14 -8.42
C SER A 12 1.23 8.82 -7.89
N ALA A 13 0.63 9.71 -8.69
CA ALA A 13 -0.62 10.36 -8.32
C ALA A 13 -1.76 9.36 -8.16
N THR A 14 -1.82 8.36 -9.04
CA THR A 14 -2.82 7.30 -8.95
C THR A 14 -2.64 6.47 -7.68
N PHE A 15 -1.40 6.09 -7.38
CA PHE A 15 -1.08 5.38 -6.14
C PHE A 15 -1.50 6.15 -4.91
N ASP A 16 -1.18 7.44 -4.86
CA ASP A 16 -1.54 8.28 -3.72
C ASP A 16 -3.05 8.36 -3.55
N ALA A 17 -3.79 8.51 -4.64
CA ALA A 17 -5.23 8.56 -4.60
C ALA A 17 -5.85 7.25 -4.08
N LEU A 18 -5.36 6.10 -4.55
CA LEU A 18 -5.83 4.79 -4.09
C LEU A 18 -5.47 4.54 -2.63
N ASN A 19 -4.27 4.91 -2.22
CA ASN A 19 -3.83 4.72 -0.83
C ASN A 19 -4.68 5.52 0.15
N LYS A 20 -5.17 6.68 -0.25
CA LYS A 20 -6.08 7.46 0.60
C LYS A 20 -7.37 6.71 0.92
N TYR A 21 -7.91 5.97 -0.05
CA TYR A 21 -9.09 5.15 0.20
C TYR A 21 -8.82 4.05 1.22
N PHE A 22 -7.68 3.39 1.09
CA PHE A 22 -7.31 2.34 2.06
C PHE A 22 -7.10 2.92 3.45
N THR A 23 -6.45 4.07 3.53
CA THR A 23 -6.19 4.73 4.80
C THR A 23 -7.48 5.13 5.50
N ILE A 24 -8.45 5.70 4.78
CA ILE A 24 -9.72 6.11 5.37
C ILE A 24 -10.55 4.90 5.85
N CYS A 25 -10.34 3.74 5.24
CA CYS A 25 -11.00 2.50 5.66
C CYS A 25 -10.29 1.81 6.82
N GLY A 26 -9.23 2.40 7.36
CA GLY A 26 -8.47 1.81 8.45
C GLY A 26 -7.60 0.63 8.04
N MET A 27 -7.29 0.51 6.75
CA MET A 27 -6.44 -0.55 6.23
C MET A 27 -4.97 -0.15 6.31
N PRO A 28 -4.11 -0.94 6.96
CA PRO A 28 -2.69 -0.65 6.94
C PRO A 28 -2.11 -0.91 5.56
N ILE A 29 -1.15 -0.08 5.15
CA ILE A 29 -0.50 -0.18 3.87
C ILE A 29 0.89 -0.77 4.07
N ALA A 30 1.17 -1.90 3.41
CA ALA A 30 2.48 -2.50 3.44
C ALA A 30 3.41 -1.73 2.50
N SER A 31 4.60 -1.42 2.99
CA SER A 31 5.62 -0.75 2.20
C SER A 31 6.63 -1.76 1.68
N SER A 32 7.44 -1.31 0.73
CA SER A 32 8.58 -2.04 0.22
C SER A 32 9.83 -1.18 0.36
N GLN A 33 10.78 -1.35 -0.52
CA GLN A 33 12.03 -0.57 -0.47
C GLN A 33 12.00 0.71 -1.29
N TYR A 34 11.03 0.82 -2.20
CA TYR A 34 10.88 1.95 -3.11
C TYR A 34 9.43 2.03 -3.58
N TRP A 35 9.15 2.78 -4.63
CA TRP A 35 7.81 2.80 -5.21
C TRP A 35 7.47 1.41 -5.74
N ASN A 36 6.24 0.96 -5.50
CA ASN A 36 5.78 -0.36 -5.91
C ASN A 36 5.46 -0.38 -7.39
N MET A 37 6.49 -0.46 -8.22
CA MET A 37 6.38 -0.46 -9.67
C MET A 37 7.30 -1.49 -10.28
N VAL A 38 6.84 -2.08 -11.39
CA VAL A 38 7.63 -2.94 -12.24
C VAL A 38 7.50 -2.42 -13.65
N TYR A 39 8.60 -2.39 -14.40
CA TYR A 39 8.64 -1.84 -15.74
C TYR A 39 8.73 -2.94 -16.78
N GLY A 40 8.06 -2.71 -17.91
CA GLY A 40 8.14 -3.60 -19.07
C GLY A 40 6.89 -3.50 -19.93
N ASN A 41 7.06 -3.68 -21.24
CA ASN A 41 5.96 -3.74 -22.20
C ASN A 41 5.55 -5.18 -22.50
N THR A 42 6.40 -6.14 -22.18
CA THR A 42 6.16 -7.57 -22.40
C THR A 42 6.53 -8.32 -21.13
N PRO A 43 6.01 -9.56 -20.94
CA PRO A 43 6.40 -10.38 -19.80
C PRO A 43 7.91 -10.59 -19.69
N GLU A 44 8.59 -10.72 -20.81
CA GLU A 44 10.03 -10.91 -20.85
C GLU A 44 10.77 -9.67 -20.34
N GLU A 45 10.31 -8.49 -20.71
CA GLU A 45 10.89 -7.23 -20.24
C GLU A 45 10.69 -7.03 -18.73
N VAL A 46 9.51 -7.39 -18.24
CA VAL A 46 9.21 -7.34 -16.80
C VAL A 46 10.19 -8.22 -16.04
N LEU A 47 10.50 -9.40 -16.54
CA LEU A 47 11.47 -10.31 -15.91
C LEU A 47 12.89 -9.75 -15.91
N ARG A 48 13.20 -8.77 -16.77
CA ARG A 48 14.50 -8.10 -16.79
C ARG A 48 14.59 -6.92 -15.83
N ASP A 49 13.46 -6.45 -15.34
CA ASP A 49 13.43 -5.36 -14.36
C ASP A 49 13.77 -5.91 -12.97
N LYS A 50 15.07 -6.09 -12.73
CA LYS A 50 15.56 -6.67 -11.48
C LYS A 50 15.21 -5.84 -10.27
N GLU A 51 15.25 -4.51 -10.40
CA GLU A 51 14.89 -3.61 -9.32
C GLU A 51 13.40 -3.72 -8.99
N GLY A 52 12.55 -3.70 -10.01
CA GLY A 52 11.10 -3.85 -9.82
C GLY A 52 10.74 -5.19 -9.22
N LEU A 53 11.38 -6.28 -9.67
CA LEU A 53 11.13 -7.61 -9.12
C LEU A 53 11.61 -7.69 -7.66
N GLN A 54 12.74 -7.07 -7.33
CA GLN A 54 13.21 -7.01 -5.95
C GLN A 54 12.23 -6.22 -5.08
N THR A 55 11.72 -5.11 -5.58
CA THR A 55 10.71 -4.30 -4.91
C THR A 55 9.47 -5.14 -4.60
N MET A 56 9.01 -5.94 -5.54
CA MET A 56 7.85 -6.80 -5.35
C MET A 56 8.13 -7.91 -4.33
N ARG A 57 9.32 -8.51 -4.35
CA ARG A 57 9.68 -9.51 -3.35
C ARG A 57 9.72 -8.91 -1.95
N THR A 58 10.28 -7.71 -1.83
CA THR A 58 10.32 -6.99 -0.55
C THR A 58 8.92 -6.66 -0.06
N LEU A 59 8.05 -6.22 -0.95
CA LEU A 59 6.65 -5.97 -0.61
C LEU A 59 5.98 -7.24 -0.08
N GLY A 60 6.16 -8.37 -0.78
CA GLY A 60 5.60 -9.64 -0.35
C GLY A 60 6.08 -10.07 1.02
N ARG A 61 7.38 -9.91 1.30
CA ARG A 61 7.94 -10.24 2.62
C ARG A 61 7.38 -9.32 3.71
N ASN A 62 7.26 -8.04 3.42
CA ASN A 62 6.72 -7.07 4.37
C ASN A 62 5.25 -7.34 4.66
N MET A 63 4.47 -7.66 3.64
CA MET A 63 3.08 -8.05 3.81
C MET A 63 2.95 -9.30 4.68
N ALA A 64 3.76 -10.31 4.41
CA ALA A 64 3.75 -11.55 5.19
C ALA A 64 4.11 -11.28 6.65
N PHE A 65 5.10 -10.44 6.89
CA PHE A 65 5.50 -10.06 8.25
C PHE A 65 4.36 -9.34 8.98
N LEU A 66 3.72 -8.38 8.33
CA LEU A 66 2.60 -7.65 8.93
C LEU A 66 1.44 -8.59 9.24
N MET A 67 1.09 -9.47 8.32
CA MET A 67 0.00 -10.43 8.52
C MET A 67 0.27 -11.36 9.70
N LYS A 68 1.49 -11.88 9.78
CA LYS A 68 1.88 -12.75 10.90
C LYS A 68 1.90 -11.98 12.22
N SER A 69 2.40 -10.76 12.20
CA SER A 69 2.46 -9.91 13.40
C SER A 69 1.07 -9.54 13.90
N ILE A 70 0.15 -9.21 13.00
CA ILE A 70 -1.24 -8.91 13.35
C ILE A 70 -1.92 -10.16 13.93
N GLN A 71 -1.69 -11.32 13.32
CA GLN A 71 -2.25 -12.58 13.80
C GLN A 71 -1.76 -12.90 15.21
N LEU A 72 -0.47 -12.71 15.46
CA LEU A 72 0.12 -12.93 16.77
C LEU A 72 -0.44 -11.94 17.80
N GLY A 73 -0.49 -10.66 17.43
CA GLY A 73 -1.04 -9.62 18.31
C GLY A 73 -2.51 -9.85 18.62
N LYS A 74 -3.28 -10.25 17.63
CA LYS A 74 -4.68 -10.58 17.81
C LYS A 74 -4.87 -11.74 18.80
N ALA A 75 -4.05 -12.78 18.69
CA ALA A 75 -4.11 -13.92 19.60
C ALA A 75 -3.74 -13.55 21.03
N GLN A 76 -2.79 -12.64 21.19
CA GLN A 76 -2.26 -12.24 22.50
C GLN A 76 -3.11 -11.15 23.18
N TYR A 77 -3.49 -10.14 22.44
CA TYR A 77 -4.11 -8.93 22.99
C TYR A 77 -5.53 -8.66 22.49
N GLY A 78 -5.98 -9.39 21.48
CA GLY A 78 -7.18 -9.06 20.75
C GLY A 78 -6.97 -7.88 19.81
N LEU A 79 -7.95 -7.61 18.97
CA LEU A 79 -7.93 -6.46 18.10
C LEU A 79 -8.34 -5.20 18.86
N PRO A 80 -7.85 -4.02 18.47
CA PRO A 80 -8.33 -2.77 19.04
C PRO A 80 -9.84 -2.64 18.88
N GLN A 81 -10.49 -2.12 19.89
CA GLN A 81 -11.93 -1.86 19.82
C GLN A 81 -12.20 -0.65 18.95
N LEU A 82 -13.23 -0.76 18.13
CA LEU A 82 -13.71 0.34 17.34
C LEU A 82 -14.76 1.11 18.15
N GLU A 83 -14.56 2.40 18.26
CA GLU A 83 -15.57 3.27 18.84
C GLU A 83 -16.58 3.68 17.80
N THR A 84 -17.80 3.98 18.24
CA THR A 84 -18.77 4.60 17.34
C THR A 84 -18.26 5.98 16.95
N PRO A 85 -18.13 6.27 15.63
CA PRO A 85 -17.60 7.55 15.21
C PRO A 85 -18.43 8.73 15.72
N ILE A 86 -17.74 9.75 16.18
CA ILE A 86 -18.34 11.00 16.60
C ILE A 86 -18.03 12.02 15.50
N VAL A 87 -19.06 12.66 14.99
CA VAL A 87 -18.92 13.66 13.95
C VAL A 87 -19.06 15.05 14.58
N THR A 88 -18.02 15.87 14.37
CA THR A 88 -18.07 17.25 14.80
C THR A 88 -18.92 18.05 13.84
N SER A 89 -19.88 18.79 14.38
CA SER A 89 -20.73 19.69 13.64
C SER A 89 -20.80 21.04 14.35
N PHE A 90 -20.72 22.09 13.57
CA PHE A 90 -20.82 23.45 14.06
C PHE A 90 -22.19 24.08 13.80
N HIS A 91 -23.14 23.27 13.34
CA HIS A 91 -24.52 23.72 13.19
C HIS A 91 -25.22 23.64 14.54
N HIS A 92 -25.87 24.72 14.90
CA HIS A 92 -26.63 24.82 16.14
C HIS A 92 -28.10 24.98 15.77
N GLU A 93 -28.85 24.03 16.12
CA GLU A 93 -30.27 23.97 15.82
C GLU A 93 -31.08 24.25 17.09
#